data_0aabd06f82b519bd4927f29ba9607178
#
_entry.id   0aabd06f82b519bd4927f29ba9607178
#
_cell.length_a   1.000
_cell.length_b   1.000
_cell.length_c   1.000
_cell.angle_alpha   90.00
_cell.angle_beta   90.00
_cell.angle_gamma   90.00
#
_symmetry.space_group_name_H-M   'P 1'
#
loop_
_entity.id
_entity.type
_entity.pdbx_description
1 polymer ?
#
loop_
_entity_poly.entity_id
_entity_poly.type
_entity_poly.pdbx_seq_one_letter_code
_entity_poly.pdbx_strand_id
1 'polypeptide(L)'
;MPSQVKQGRLTTFICIVGICSTFSWFDVAASPVPAASGVEARVVQLTNSERGNRGLARLRTNSRLMRAAQLQAEQMARAGLMAHVLTNAVYPRAEDRLAAAGYNWQSYGENLALGQPSPAAAVRDWMHSRGHRKNIVSPGFTELGVGYAIDGAGRPYYVQLFASPLSS
;
A
#
# COMPACT_ATOMS: atom_id res chain seq x y z
N MET A 1 -22.18 -47.29 72.29
CA MET A 1 -21.86 -48.28 71.24
C MET A 1 -22.60 -47.88 70.01
N PRO A 2 -21.94 -47.58 68.90
CA PRO A 2 -22.54 -46.87 67.80
C PRO A 2 -23.14 -47.80 66.76
N SER A 3 -24.29 -47.40 66.25
CA SER A 3 -25.02 -48.02 65.18
C SER A 3 -24.46 -47.58 63.82
N GLN A 4 -24.11 -48.54 63.01
CA GLN A 4 -23.63 -48.36 61.62
C GLN A 4 -24.80 -48.00 60.70
N VAL A 5 -24.67 -46.85 59.99
CA VAL A 5 -25.56 -46.51 58.88
C VAL A 5 -24.79 -46.71 57.58
N LYS A 6 -25.30 -47.63 56.75
CA LYS A 6 -24.76 -47.88 55.40
C LYS A 6 -25.17 -46.75 54.48
N GLN A 7 -24.19 -46.04 53.92
CA GLN A 7 -24.41 -45.09 52.83
C GLN A 7 -24.42 -45.80 51.49
N GLY A 8 -25.56 -45.67 50.79
CA GLY A 8 -25.69 -46.08 49.40
C GLY A 8 -24.93 -45.15 48.45
N ARG A 9 -24.19 -45.75 47.53
CA ARG A 9 -23.50 -45.03 46.45
C ARG A 9 -24.51 -44.61 45.38
N LEU A 10 -24.79 -43.33 45.27
CA LEU A 10 -25.45 -42.75 44.10
C LEU A 10 -24.36 -42.40 43.09
N THR A 11 -24.33 -43.14 41.98
CA THR A 11 -23.43 -42.84 40.87
C THR A 11 -24.09 -41.81 39.99
N THR A 12 -23.72 -40.57 40.16
CA THR A 12 -24.16 -39.50 39.28
C THR A 12 -23.24 -39.47 38.06
N PHE A 13 -23.74 -39.87 36.91
CA PHE A 13 -23.08 -39.64 35.64
C PHE A 13 -23.19 -38.18 35.28
N ILE A 14 -22.10 -37.45 35.40
CA ILE A 14 -21.97 -36.07 34.86
C ILE A 14 -21.56 -36.24 33.41
N CYS A 15 -22.52 -36.01 32.51
CA CYS A 15 -22.24 -35.83 31.08
C CYS A 15 -21.53 -34.46 30.89
N ILE A 16 -20.21 -34.48 30.78
CA ILE A 16 -19.47 -33.31 30.36
C ILE A 16 -19.67 -33.15 28.86
N VAL A 17 -20.59 -32.25 28.49
CA VAL A 17 -20.69 -31.75 27.11
C VAL A 17 -19.47 -30.87 26.86
N GLY A 18 -18.48 -31.47 26.21
CA GLY A 18 -17.31 -30.72 25.71
C GLY A 18 -17.73 -29.74 24.64
N ILE A 19 -17.81 -28.45 24.98
CA ILE A 19 -17.93 -27.40 23.99
C ILE A 19 -16.56 -27.29 23.34
N CYS A 20 -16.40 -28.00 22.21
CA CYS A 20 -15.25 -27.85 21.33
C CYS A 20 -15.40 -26.49 20.64
N SER A 21 -14.86 -25.45 21.26
CA SER A 21 -14.73 -24.13 20.61
C SER A 21 -13.70 -24.25 19.52
N THR A 22 -14.17 -24.50 18.29
CA THR A 22 -13.34 -24.36 17.10
C THR A 22 -13.03 -22.87 16.95
N PHE A 23 -11.85 -22.47 17.39
CA PHE A 23 -11.26 -21.19 17.03
C PHE A 23 -11.05 -21.23 15.51
N SER A 24 -12.03 -20.75 14.74
CA SER A 24 -11.81 -20.42 13.35
C SER A 24 -10.79 -19.27 13.32
N TRP A 25 -9.59 -19.59 12.90
CA TRP A 25 -8.66 -18.57 12.43
C TRP A 25 -9.35 -17.91 11.24
N PHE A 26 -9.90 -16.71 11.47
CA PHE A 26 -10.27 -15.84 10.35
C PHE A 26 -8.97 -15.58 9.60
N ASP A 27 -8.80 -16.28 8.52
CA ASP A 27 -7.84 -15.95 7.48
C ASP A 27 -8.24 -14.55 7.00
N VAL A 28 -7.54 -13.53 7.51
CA VAL A 28 -7.65 -12.18 6.98
C VAL A 28 -7.01 -12.27 5.61
N ALA A 29 -7.79 -12.79 4.67
CA ALA A 29 -7.43 -12.74 3.27
C ALA A 29 -7.08 -11.29 2.96
N ALA A 30 -5.81 -11.05 2.68
CA ALA A 30 -5.36 -9.74 2.22
C ALA A 30 -6.29 -9.33 1.08
N SER A 31 -7.07 -8.27 1.30
CA SER A 31 -7.99 -7.77 0.29
C SER A 31 -7.25 -7.66 -1.03
N PRO A 32 -7.77 -8.18 -2.13
CA PRO A 32 -7.10 -8.10 -3.42
C PRO A 32 -6.81 -6.61 -3.67
N VAL A 33 -5.54 -6.30 -3.97
CA VAL A 33 -5.16 -4.96 -4.41
C VAL A 33 -6.03 -4.66 -5.62
N PRO A 34 -6.86 -3.59 -5.60
CA PRO A 34 -7.67 -3.25 -6.75
C PRO A 34 -6.77 -3.19 -7.97
N ALA A 35 -7.18 -3.83 -9.07
CA ALA A 35 -6.49 -3.67 -10.34
C ALA A 35 -6.33 -2.16 -10.56
N ALA A 36 -5.10 -1.71 -10.91
CA ALA A 36 -4.82 -0.29 -11.10
C ALA A 36 -5.95 0.33 -11.90
N SER A 37 -6.55 1.43 -11.38
CA SER A 37 -7.61 2.13 -12.10
C SER A 37 -7.05 2.59 -13.44
N GLY A 38 -7.89 2.97 -14.39
CA GLY A 38 -7.43 3.47 -15.69
C GLY A 38 -6.44 4.63 -15.57
N VAL A 39 -6.50 5.40 -14.47
CA VAL A 39 -5.61 6.54 -14.16
C VAL A 39 -4.20 6.06 -13.84
N GLU A 40 -4.03 5.15 -12.86
CA GLU A 40 -2.72 4.66 -12.45
C GLU A 40 -2.03 3.87 -13.55
N ALA A 41 -2.79 3.01 -14.25
CA ALA A 41 -2.27 2.27 -15.41
C ALA A 41 -1.77 3.22 -16.51
N ARG A 42 -2.48 4.33 -16.74
CA ARG A 42 -2.08 5.35 -17.71
C ARG A 42 -0.82 6.09 -17.28
N VAL A 43 -0.67 6.44 -16.01
CA VAL A 43 0.57 7.04 -15.47
C VAL A 43 1.75 6.08 -15.67
N VAL A 44 1.59 4.79 -15.35
CA VAL A 44 2.64 3.76 -15.57
C VAL A 44 3.04 3.70 -17.05
N GLN A 45 2.05 3.65 -17.94
CA GLN A 45 2.29 3.58 -19.40
C GLN A 45 3.10 4.80 -19.88
N LEU A 46 2.67 6.01 -19.49
CA LEU A 46 3.32 7.26 -19.91
C LEU A 46 4.74 7.36 -19.33
N THR A 47 4.94 7.01 -18.07
CA THR A 47 6.25 6.95 -17.43
C THR A 47 7.20 6.04 -18.21
N ASN A 48 6.73 4.85 -18.54
CA ASN A 48 7.52 3.88 -19.30
C ASN A 48 7.76 4.31 -20.76
N SER A 49 6.86 5.09 -21.35
CA SER A 49 7.09 5.72 -22.65
C SER A 49 8.23 6.73 -22.61
N GLU A 50 8.24 7.60 -21.56
CA GLU A 50 9.30 8.60 -21.35
C GLU A 50 10.67 7.93 -21.15
N ARG A 51 10.70 6.79 -20.45
CA ARG A 51 11.91 5.97 -20.28
C ARG A 51 12.35 5.34 -21.59
N GLY A 52 11.44 4.71 -22.33
CA GLY A 52 11.73 4.09 -23.63
C GLY A 52 12.29 5.08 -24.64
N ASN A 53 11.76 6.32 -24.71
CA ASN A 53 12.27 7.40 -25.57
C ASN A 53 13.73 7.80 -25.25
N ARG A 54 14.27 7.30 -24.12
CA ARG A 54 15.66 7.58 -23.65
C ARG A 54 16.50 6.30 -23.58
N GLY A 55 16.03 5.19 -24.15
CA GLY A 55 16.76 3.93 -24.16
C GLY A 55 16.84 3.22 -22.80
N LEU A 56 16.00 3.63 -21.82
CA LEU A 56 15.98 3.05 -20.49
C LEU A 56 15.02 1.87 -20.40
N ALA A 57 15.38 0.87 -19.60
CA ALA A 57 14.51 -0.26 -19.31
C ALA A 57 13.19 0.20 -18.68
N ARG A 58 12.09 -0.49 -19.03
CA ARG A 58 10.77 -0.24 -18.42
C ARG A 58 10.80 -0.61 -16.94
N LEU A 59 10.12 0.18 -16.13
CA LEU A 59 9.85 -0.15 -14.74
C LEU A 59 8.72 -1.19 -14.68
N ARG A 60 8.88 -2.20 -13.83
CA ARG A 60 7.83 -3.16 -13.51
C ARG A 60 6.91 -2.57 -12.45
N THR A 61 5.62 -2.79 -12.56
CA THR A 61 4.70 -2.48 -11.48
C THR A 61 4.86 -3.49 -10.33
N ASN A 62 4.82 -2.99 -9.10
CA ASN A 62 4.89 -3.82 -7.90
C ASN A 62 3.68 -3.51 -7.01
N SER A 63 2.93 -4.54 -6.62
CA SER A 63 1.69 -4.38 -5.85
C SER A 63 1.91 -3.73 -4.47
N ARG A 64 3.06 -3.96 -3.83
CA ARG A 64 3.42 -3.33 -2.56
C ARG A 64 3.72 -1.85 -2.75
N LEU A 65 4.44 -1.48 -3.82
CA LEU A 65 4.66 -0.08 -4.18
C LEU A 65 3.35 0.62 -4.56
N MET A 66 2.44 -0.05 -5.29
CA MET A 66 1.12 0.49 -5.60
C MET A 66 0.35 0.82 -4.31
N ARG A 67 0.35 -0.08 -3.31
CA ARG A 67 -0.28 0.19 -2.00
C ARG A 67 0.37 1.36 -1.27
N ALA A 68 1.69 1.43 -1.22
CA ALA A 68 2.40 2.52 -0.55
C ALA A 68 2.13 3.89 -1.21
N ALA A 69 2.09 3.94 -2.54
CA ALA A 69 1.75 5.13 -3.30
C ALA A 69 0.27 5.54 -3.11
N GLN A 70 -0.64 4.55 -3.09
CA GLN A 70 -2.06 4.79 -2.87
C GLN A 70 -2.33 5.37 -1.47
N LEU A 71 -1.67 4.83 -0.43
CA LEU A 71 -1.73 5.36 0.93
C LEU A 71 -1.36 6.85 0.96
N GLN A 72 -0.30 7.26 0.25
CA GLN A 72 0.10 8.66 0.19
C GLN A 72 -0.93 9.53 -0.52
N ALA A 73 -1.44 9.08 -1.67
CA ALA A 73 -2.45 9.84 -2.41
C ALA A 73 -3.70 10.09 -1.55
N GLU A 74 -4.18 9.06 -0.84
CA GLU A 74 -5.32 9.16 0.06
C GLU A 74 -5.05 10.04 1.29
N GLN A 75 -3.86 9.95 1.88
CA GLN A 75 -3.47 10.79 3.01
C GLN A 75 -3.42 12.26 2.61
N MET A 76 -2.85 12.57 1.44
CA MET A 76 -2.83 13.93 0.89
C MET A 76 -4.23 14.46 0.59
N ALA A 77 -5.09 13.64 -0.04
CA ALA A 77 -6.47 14.00 -0.35
C ALA A 77 -7.28 14.28 0.93
N ARG A 78 -7.14 13.44 1.97
CA ARG A 78 -7.79 13.68 3.28
C ARG A 78 -7.28 14.93 3.97
N ALA A 79 -5.99 15.22 3.88
CA ALA A 79 -5.38 16.41 4.47
C ALA A 79 -5.63 17.70 3.66
N GLY A 80 -6.04 17.58 2.40
CA GLY A 80 -6.13 18.71 1.47
C GLY A 80 -4.76 19.34 1.17
N LEU A 81 -3.65 18.60 1.38
CA LEU A 81 -2.28 19.09 1.35
C LEU A 81 -1.38 18.14 0.56
N MET A 82 -0.58 18.69 -0.37
CA MET A 82 0.46 17.94 -1.07
C MET A 82 1.80 18.10 -0.34
N ALA A 83 2.33 17.02 0.22
CA ALA A 83 3.63 17.00 0.89
C ALA A 83 4.22 15.57 0.87
N HIS A 84 5.55 15.46 0.81
CA HIS A 84 6.25 14.18 0.94
C HIS A 84 6.17 13.61 2.37
N VAL A 85 6.08 14.47 3.37
CA VAL A 85 5.90 14.12 4.78
C VAL A 85 4.63 14.78 5.31
N LEU A 86 3.70 13.95 5.78
CA LEU A 86 2.43 14.39 6.40
C LEU A 86 2.47 14.03 7.88
N THR A 87 2.94 14.94 8.73
CA THR A 87 3.23 14.69 10.16
C THR A 87 2.05 14.13 10.96
N ASN A 88 0.83 14.44 10.56
CA ASN A 88 -0.40 13.96 11.22
C ASN A 88 -1.00 12.72 10.53
N ALA A 89 -0.32 12.12 9.56
CA ALA A 89 -0.77 10.90 8.89
C ALA A 89 -0.32 9.65 9.65
N VAL A 90 -1.03 8.52 9.44
CA VAL A 90 -0.68 7.23 10.06
C VAL A 90 0.71 6.75 9.62
N TYR A 91 1.06 7.02 8.37
CA TYR A 91 2.37 6.71 7.78
C TYR A 91 2.97 7.98 7.19
N PRO A 92 3.63 8.83 8.01
CA PRO A 92 4.05 10.17 7.62
C PRO A 92 5.02 10.22 6.45
N ARG A 93 5.97 9.30 6.41
CA ARG A 93 7.08 9.26 5.46
C ARG A 93 6.91 8.15 4.43
N ALA A 94 7.64 8.24 3.32
CA ALA A 94 7.66 7.20 2.30
C ALA A 94 8.13 5.85 2.87
N GLU A 95 9.15 5.87 3.74
CA GLU A 95 9.69 4.69 4.41
C GLU A 95 8.64 3.98 5.25
N ASP A 96 7.81 4.73 5.99
CA ASP A 96 6.75 4.17 6.82
C ASP A 96 5.70 3.47 5.96
N ARG A 97 5.36 4.06 4.81
CA ARG A 97 4.41 3.48 3.85
C ARG A 97 4.98 2.24 3.15
N LEU A 98 6.28 2.26 2.81
CA LEU A 98 6.98 1.11 2.23
C LEU A 98 7.02 -0.06 3.22
N ALA A 99 7.36 0.21 4.49
CA ALA A 99 7.37 -0.79 5.55
C ALA A 99 5.98 -1.37 5.79
N ALA A 100 4.94 -0.51 5.90
CA ALA A 100 3.55 -0.93 6.06
C ALA A 100 3.05 -1.77 4.88
N ALA A 101 3.54 -1.52 3.66
CA ALA A 101 3.25 -2.32 2.48
C ALA A 101 4.08 -3.61 2.40
N GLY A 102 5.03 -3.84 3.31
CA GLY A 102 5.93 -5.00 3.32
C GLY A 102 6.96 -4.97 2.17
N TYR A 103 7.39 -3.78 1.74
CA TYR A 103 8.37 -3.64 0.67
C TYR A 103 9.76 -3.30 1.25
N ASN A 104 10.72 -4.19 1.02
CA ASN A 104 12.13 -3.96 1.38
C ASN A 104 12.85 -3.32 0.19
N TRP A 105 13.44 -2.17 0.42
CA TRP A 105 14.07 -1.35 -0.62
C TRP A 105 15.56 -1.14 -0.39
N GLN A 106 16.30 -1.05 -1.48
CA GLN A 106 17.67 -0.57 -1.51
C GLN A 106 17.70 0.95 -1.74
N SER A 107 16.84 1.42 -2.63
CA SER A 107 16.68 2.84 -2.93
C SER A 107 15.23 3.10 -3.35
N TYR A 108 14.75 4.32 -3.11
CA TYR A 108 13.45 4.78 -3.55
C TYR A 108 13.47 6.26 -3.92
N GLY A 109 12.44 6.70 -4.63
CA GLY A 109 12.18 8.09 -4.96
C GLY A 109 10.69 8.32 -5.14
N GLU A 110 10.21 9.51 -4.84
CA GLU A 110 8.79 9.86 -4.91
C GLU A 110 8.57 11.12 -5.74
N ASN A 111 7.56 11.10 -6.61
CA ASN A 111 7.03 12.26 -7.29
C ASN A 111 5.58 12.47 -6.88
N LEU A 112 5.22 13.72 -6.59
CA LEU A 112 3.87 14.14 -6.23
C LEU A 112 3.34 15.16 -7.24
N ALA A 113 2.02 15.13 -7.47
CA ALA A 113 1.33 16.17 -8.22
C ALA A 113 -0.08 16.40 -7.67
N LEU A 114 -0.56 17.63 -7.76
CA LEU A 114 -1.87 18.06 -7.28
C LEU A 114 -2.56 18.94 -8.32
N GLY A 115 -3.79 18.60 -8.66
CA GLY A 115 -4.64 19.45 -9.49
C GLY A 115 -4.48 19.21 -11.00
N GLN A 116 -3.56 18.35 -11.45
CA GLN A 116 -3.40 18.08 -12.89
C GLN A 116 -4.67 17.41 -13.45
N PRO A 117 -5.22 17.92 -14.56
CA PRO A 117 -6.50 17.45 -15.09
C PRO A 117 -6.45 16.05 -15.71
N SER A 118 -5.27 15.49 -15.90
CA SER A 118 -5.10 14.15 -16.49
C SER A 118 -3.76 13.52 -16.14
N PRO A 119 -3.63 12.19 -16.25
CA PRO A 119 -2.35 11.48 -16.17
C PRO A 119 -1.27 12.04 -17.10
N ALA A 120 -1.64 12.44 -18.30
CA ALA A 120 -0.72 13.02 -19.27
C ALA A 120 -0.19 14.38 -18.80
N ALA A 121 -1.04 15.21 -18.20
CA ALA A 121 -0.62 16.48 -17.62
C ALA A 121 0.35 16.25 -16.45
N ALA A 122 0.05 15.34 -15.54
CA ALA A 122 0.92 15.02 -14.40
C ALA A 122 2.32 14.54 -14.87
N VAL A 123 2.37 13.57 -15.77
CA VAL A 123 3.66 13.04 -16.28
C VAL A 123 4.43 14.13 -17.03
N ARG A 124 3.77 14.94 -17.86
CA ARG A 124 4.40 16.07 -18.56
C ARG A 124 5.02 17.07 -17.57
N ASP A 125 4.28 17.46 -16.53
CA ASP A 125 4.75 18.42 -15.55
C ASP A 125 5.94 17.87 -14.75
N TRP A 126 5.90 16.59 -14.35
CA TRP A 126 7.06 15.92 -13.76
C TRP A 126 8.28 15.93 -14.70
N MET A 127 8.08 15.70 -16.00
CA MET A 127 9.17 15.71 -16.98
C MET A 127 9.77 17.10 -17.21
N HIS A 128 9.00 18.16 -16.98
CA HIS A 128 9.50 19.54 -17.04
C HIS A 128 10.21 19.98 -15.74
N SER A 129 10.00 19.29 -14.62
CA SER A 129 10.68 19.52 -13.36
C SER A 129 11.99 18.72 -13.28
N ARG A 130 13.14 19.37 -13.10
CA ARG A 130 14.44 18.71 -13.01
C ARG A 130 14.48 17.62 -11.93
N GLY A 131 13.91 17.89 -10.74
CA GLY A 131 13.88 16.96 -9.63
C GLY A 131 13.01 15.72 -9.91
N HIS A 132 11.78 15.95 -10.36
CA HIS A 132 10.85 14.87 -10.67
C HIS A 132 11.31 14.03 -11.87
N ARG A 133 11.81 14.69 -12.92
CA ARG A 133 12.37 14.01 -14.08
C ARG A 133 13.52 13.08 -13.69
N LYS A 134 14.41 13.50 -12.77
CA LYS A 134 15.51 12.65 -12.30
C LYS A 134 15.02 11.28 -11.79
N ASN A 135 13.89 11.24 -11.08
CA ASN A 135 13.30 9.98 -10.65
C ASN A 135 12.81 9.13 -11.83
N ILE A 136 12.07 9.74 -12.78
CA ILE A 136 11.52 9.04 -13.96
C ILE A 136 12.62 8.42 -14.81
N VAL A 137 13.73 9.13 -15.04
CA VAL A 137 14.81 8.69 -15.92
C VAL A 137 16.00 8.08 -15.18
N SER A 138 15.86 7.76 -13.90
CA SER A 138 16.90 7.08 -13.14
C SER A 138 17.08 5.64 -13.66
N PRO A 139 18.30 5.23 -14.06
CA PRO A 139 18.55 3.82 -14.42
C PRO A 139 18.56 2.91 -13.19
N GLY A 140 18.74 3.48 -11.99
CA GLY A 140 18.83 2.72 -10.74
C GLY A 140 17.50 2.20 -10.23
N PHE A 141 16.37 2.71 -10.68
CA PHE A 141 15.06 2.18 -10.30
C PHE A 141 14.61 1.10 -11.28
N THR A 142 14.02 0.03 -10.75
CA THR A 142 13.52 -1.11 -11.51
C THR A 142 12.02 -1.33 -11.36
N GLU A 143 11.41 -0.75 -10.33
CA GLU A 143 9.98 -0.93 -10.01
C GLU A 143 9.28 0.41 -9.76
N LEU A 144 7.95 0.40 -9.97
CA LEU A 144 7.08 1.56 -9.86
C LEU A 144 5.76 1.20 -9.19
N GLY A 145 5.36 2.02 -8.23
CA GLY A 145 4.00 2.12 -7.75
C GLY A 145 3.39 3.45 -8.12
N VAL A 146 2.10 3.48 -8.39
CA VAL A 146 1.33 4.70 -8.65
C VAL A 146 0.13 4.72 -7.74
N GLY A 147 -0.16 5.87 -7.15
CA GLY A 147 -1.36 6.14 -6.37
C GLY A 147 -2.12 7.33 -6.93
N TYR A 148 -3.44 7.29 -6.81
CA TYR A 148 -4.34 8.34 -7.24
C TYR A 148 -5.50 8.50 -6.26
N ALA A 149 -5.82 9.72 -5.89
CA ALA A 149 -6.99 10.04 -5.08
C ALA A 149 -7.55 11.40 -5.46
N ILE A 150 -8.82 11.62 -5.15
CA ILE A 150 -9.51 12.91 -5.33
C ILE A 150 -9.97 13.37 -3.94
N ASP A 151 -9.77 14.63 -3.61
CA ASP A 151 -10.28 15.21 -2.37
C ASP A 151 -11.74 15.64 -2.47
N GLY A 152 -12.30 16.09 -1.34
CA GLY A 152 -13.69 16.56 -1.28
C GLY A 152 -14.00 17.80 -2.14
N ALA A 153 -12.99 18.51 -2.63
CA ALA A 153 -13.11 19.63 -3.56
C ALA A 153 -12.93 19.22 -5.04
N GLY A 154 -12.80 17.91 -5.31
CA GLY A 154 -12.60 17.38 -6.66
C GLY A 154 -11.15 17.51 -7.18
N ARG A 155 -10.18 17.86 -6.33
CA ARG A 155 -8.79 18.02 -6.76
C ARG A 155 -8.09 16.66 -6.79
N PRO A 156 -7.47 16.28 -7.93
CA PRO A 156 -6.74 15.03 -8.05
C PRO A 156 -5.32 15.13 -7.44
N TYR A 157 -4.93 14.07 -6.74
CA TYR A 157 -3.60 13.85 -6.21
C TYR A 157 -2.98 12.64 -6.89
N TYR A 158 -1.76 12.80 -7.39
CA TYR A 158 -1.00 11.75 -8.05
C TYR A 158 0.28 11.48 -7.30
N VAL A 159 0.66 10.22 -7.20
CA VAL A 159 1.90 9.75 -6.60
C VAL A 159 2.59 8.77 -7.54
N GLN A 160 3.89 8.96 -7.79
CA GLN A 160 4.77 7.92 -8.31
C GLN A 160 5.77 7.55 -7.21
N LEU A 161 5.87 6.28 -6.90
CA LEU A 161 6.84 5.73 -5.97
C LEU A 161 7.74 4.75 -6.72
N PHE A 162 8.97 5.18 -6.98
CA PHE A 162 10.02 4.41 -7.65
C PHE A 162 10.83 3.65 -6.62
N ALA A 163 11.29 2.44 -6.94
CA ALA A 163 12.20 1.74 -6.08
C ALA A 163 13.05 0.70 -6.81
N SER A 164 14.14 0.31 -6.13
CA SER A 164 14.87 -0.93 -6.36
C SER A 164 14.70 -1.80 -5.13
N PRO A 165 14.34 -3.07 -5.26
CA PRO A 165 14.25 -3.97 -4.12
C PRO A 165 15.63 -4.20 -3.49
N LEU A 166 15.64 -4.45 -2.18
CA LEU A 166 16.83 -4.96 -1.52
C LEU A 166 17.15 -6.35 -2.08
N SER A 167 18.37 -6.54 -2.56
CA SER A 167 18.84 -7.85 -3.02
C SER A 167 18.89 -8.81 -1.83
N SER A 168 18.28 -9.96 -1.98
CA SER A 168 18.37 -11.09 -1.03
C SER A 168 19.71 -11.78 -1.16
#